data_a77b8e21c82d24363e258cba9ae1b368
#
_entry.id   a77b8e21c82d24363e258cba9ae1b368
#
_cell.length_a   1.000
_cell.length_b   1.000
_cell.length_c   1.000
_cell.angle_alpha   90.00
_cell.angle_beta   90.00
_cell.angle_gamma   90.00
#
_symmetry.space_group_name_H-M   'P 1'
#
loop_
_entity.id
_entity.type
_entity.pdbx_description
1 polymer ?
#
loop_
_entity_poly.entity_id
_entity_poly.type
_entity_poly.pdbx_seq_one_letter_code
_entity_poly.pdbx_strand_id
1 'polypeptide(L)'
;KLLGGMLRASEKREVSYQTLEAAVDNIEQTLLNSYEREVTSMRIGELAMAELKKIDEVAYVRFASVYRQFSDLNTFMDELKDMLNSHSSKHTEK
;
A
#
# COMPACT_ATOMS: atom_id res chain seq x y z
N LYS A 1 -8.37 -3.05 -12.76
CA LYS A 1 -8.58 -3.87 -11.57
C LYS A 1 -7.79 -3.40 -10.37
N LEU A 2 -6.49 -3.17 -10.59
CA LEU A 2 -5.65 -2.68 -9.51
C LEU A 2 -6.13 -1.32 -9.03
N LEU A 3 -6.41 -0.42 -9.97
CA LEU A 3 -6.87 0.90 -9.62
C LEU A 3 -8.19 0.82 -8.84
N GLY A 4 -9.08 -0.08 -9.24
CA GLY A 4 -10.33 -0.26 -8.53
C GLY A 4 -10.14 -0.64 -7.08
N GLY A 5 -9.20 -1.55 -6.81
CA GLY A 5 -8.89 -1.95 -5.45
C GLY A 5 -8.32 -0.82 -4.62
N MET A 6 -7.44 -0.03 -5.24
CA MET A 6 -6.85 1.09 -4.54
C MET A 6 -7.87 2.20 -4.28
N LEU A 7 -8.79 2.41 -5.23
CA LEU A 7 -9.87 3.36 -5.03
C LEU A 7 -10.76 2.95 -3.87
N ARG A 8 -11.10 1.67 -3.81
CA ARG A 8 -11.94 1.17 -2.73
C ARG A 8 -11.28 1.34 -1.38
N ALA A 9 -9.98 1.07 -1.31
CA ALA A 9 -9.24 1.22 -0.07
C ALA A 9 -9.14 2.67 0.36
N SER A 10 -9.27 3.60 -0.58
CA SER A 10 -9.13 5.02 -0.32
C SER A 10 -10.47 5.72 -0.11
N GLU A 11 -11.57 4.98 0.00
CA GLU A 11 -12.89 5.59 0.18
C GLU A 11 -12.91 6.44 1.43
N LYS A 12 -13.46 7.63 1.27
CA LYS A 12 -13.61 8.60 2.38
C LYS A 12 -12.27 9.08 2.93
N ARG A 13 -11.20 8.89 2.17
CA ARG A 13 -9.92 9.50 2.49
C ARG A 13 -9.65 10.63 1.50
N GLU A 14 -8.78 11.53 1.90
CA GLU A 14 -8.44 12.66 1.03
C GLU A 14 -7.36 12.22 0.05
N VAL A 15 -7.74 11.36 -0.86
CA VAL A 15 -6.84 10.81 -1.87
C VAL A 15 -7.52 11.00 -3.22
N SER A 16 -6.88 11.74 -4.11
CA SER A 16 -7.47 12.03 -5.40
C SER A 16 -7.32 10.85 -6.35
N TYR A 17 -8.21 10.80 -7.33
CA TYR A 17 -8.14 9.78 -8.37
C TYR A 17 -6.81 9.88 -9.12
N GLN A 18 -6.37 11.11 -9.41
CA GLN A 18 -5.12 11.32 -10.13
C GLN A 18 -3.93 10.79 -9.36
N THR A 19 -3.95 10.95 -8.04
CA THR A 19 -2.88 10.42 -7.21
C THR A 19 -2.79 8.90 -7.35
N LEU A 20 -3.93 8.23 -7.35
CA LEU A 20 -3.95 6.78 -7.49
C LEU A 20 -3.58 6.35 -8.89
N GLU A 21 -4.01 7.11 -9.90
CA GLU A 21 -3.59 6.82 -11.27
C GLU A 21 -2.08 6.89 -11.42
N ALA A 22 -1.48 7.92 -10.83
CA ALA A 22 -0.04 8.09 -10.89
C ALA A 22 0.66 6.92 -10.19
N ALA A 23 0.08 6.45 -9.09
CA ALA A 23 0.64 5.29 -8.39
C ALA A 23 0.59 4.04 -9.26
N VAL A 24 -0.52 3.83 -9.95
CA VAL A 24 -0.63 2.69 -10.85
C VAL A 24 0.38 2.80 -11.98
N ASP A 25 0.54 4.01 -12.54
CA ASP A 25 1.55 4.21 -13.58
C ASP A 25 2.95 3.88 -13.08
N ASN A 26 3.27 4.28 -11.86
CA ASN A 26 4.55 3.95 -11.26
C ASN A 26 4.75 2.45 -11.14
N ILE A 27 3.71 1.75 -10.73
CA ILE A 27 3.75 0.30 -10.60
C ILE A 27 4.02 -0.32 -11.97
N GLU A 28 3.30 0.15 -12.98
CA GLU A 28 3.48 -0.38 -14.33
C GLU A 28 4.89 -0.14 -14.84
N GLN A 29 5.43 1.05 -14.59
CA GLN A 29 6.79 1.34 -15.00
C GLN A 29 7.80 0.48 -14.28
N THR A 30 7.59 0.26 -12.99
CA THR A 30 8.47 -0.62 -12.21
C THR A 30 8.49 -2.02 -12.81
N LEU A 31 7.30 -2.54 -13.17
CA LEU A 31 7.20 -3.87 -13.73
C LEU A 31 7.84 -3.96 -15.12
N LEU A 32 7.64 -2.92 -15.92
CA LEU A 32 8.24 -2.89 -17.25
C LEU A 32 9.75 -2.82 -17.20
N ASN A 33 10.29 -2.12 -16.20
CA ASN A 33 11.72 -1.95 -16.07
C ASN A 33 12.40 -3.10 -15.34
N SER A 34 11.61 -3.99 -14.75
CA SER A 34 12.18 -5.17 -14.12
C SER A 34 12.42 -6.24 -15.19
N TYR A 35 13.34 -7.14 -14.90
CA TYR A 35 13.61 -8.23 -15.82
C TYR A 35 12.90 -9.50 -15.39
N GLU A 36 11.81 -9.35 -14.64
CA GLU A 36 11.04 -10.49 -14.20
C GLU A 36 10.26 -11.08 -15.36
N ARG A 37 10.35 -12.37 -15.50
CA ARG A 37 9.63 -13.06 -16.58
C ARG A 37 8.15 -13.15 -16.28
N GLU A 38 7.81 -13.33 -15.02
CA GLU A 38 6.44 -13.47 -14.59
C GLU A 38 6.12 -12.41 -13.56
N VAL A 39 4.95 -11.81 -13.73
CA VAL A 39 4.45 -10.82 -12.77
C VAL A 39 3.29 -11.48 -12.05
N THR A 40 3.49 -11.80 -10.79
CA THR A 40 2.45 -12.46 -10.00
C THR A 40 1.53 -11.42 -9.38
N SER A 41 0.34 -11.87 -9.00
CA SER A 41 -0.58 -11.00 -8.28
C SER A 41 0.03 -10.52 -6.97
N MET A 42 0.80 -11.38 -6.32
CA MET A 42 1.45 -11.02 -5.07
C MET A 42 2.44 -9.86 -5.28
N ARG A 43 3.21 -9.92 -6.37
CA ARG A 43 4.16 -8.85 -6.67
C ARG A 43 3.45 -7.54 -6.91
N ILE A 44 2.38 -7.59 -7.70
CA ILE A 44 1.59 -6.39 -7.98
C ILE A 44 1.01 -5.82 -6.69
N GLY A 45 0.47 -6.70 -5.84
CA GLY A 45 -0.10 -6.26 -4.58
C GLY A 45 0.92 -5.61 -3.66
N GLU A 46 2.13 -6.14 -3.63
CA GLU A 46 3.17 -5.57 -2.79
C GLU A 46 3.58 -4.19 -3.29
N LEU A 47 3.64 -4.02 -4.60
CA LEU A 47 3.94 -2.71 -5.15
C LEU A 47 2.82 -1.72 -4.84
N ALA A 48 1.57 -2.18 -4.91
CA ALA A 48 0.44 -1.33 -4.58
C ALA A 48 0.49 -0.91 -3.11
N MET A 49 0.82 -1.85 -2.23
CA MET A 49 0.92 -1.54 -0.81
C MET A 49 2.01 -0.52 -0.55
N ALA A 50 3.14 -0.65 -1.23
CA ALA A 50 4.23 0.31 -1.07
C ALA A 50 3.81 1.70 -1.50
N GLU A 51 3.04 1.80 -2.59
CA GLU A 51 2.55 3.09 -3.05
C GLU A 51 1.54 3.69 -2.07
N LEU A 52 0.59 2.87 -1.61
CA LEU A 52 -0.43 3.35 -0.68
C LEU A 52 0.17 3.80 0.64
N LYS A 53 1.21 3.12 1.09
CA LYS A 53 1.84 3.48 2.34
C LYS A 53 2.38 4.91 2.30
N LYS A 54 2.82 5.36 1.13
CA LYS A 54 3.30 6.73 0.96
C LYS A 54 2.15 7.72 0.83
N ILE A 55 1.00 7.27 0.37
CA ILE A 55 -0.11 8.16 0.05
C ILE A 55 -1.02 8.36 1.26
N ASP A 56 -1.46 7.28 1.88
CA ASP A 56 -2.43 7.37 2.98
C ASP A 56 -2.37 6.08 3.80
N GLU A 57 -2.08 6.23 5.09
CA GLU A 57 -1.88 5.07 5.96
C GLU A 57 -3.14 4.22 6.11
N VAL A 58 -4.29 4.88 6.18
CA VAL A 58 -5.54 4.15 6.36
C VAL A 58 -5.84 3.33 5.11
N ALA A 59 -5.64 3.94 3.93
CA ALA A 59 -5.81 3.20 2.68
C ALA A 59 -4.85 2.03 2.61
N TYR A 60 -3.62 2.23 3.06
CA TYR A 60 -2.64 1.14 3.09
C TYR A 60 -3.13 -0.01 3.98
N VAL A 61 -3.58 0.30 5.19
CA VAL A 61 -4.03 -0.75 6.12
C VAL A 61 -5.23 -1.50 5.55
N ARG A 62 -6.17 -0.77 4.97
CA ARG A 62 -7.35 -1.41 4.37
C ARG A 62 -6.96 -2.35 3.25
N PHE A 63 -6.08 -1.89 2.36
CA PHE A 63 -5.64 -2.70 1.24
C PHE A 63 -4.88 -3.92 1.73
N ALA A 64 -3.97 -3.73 2.68
CA ALA A 64 -3.16 -4.82 3.20
C ALA A 64 -4.00 -5.86 3.92
N SER A 65 -5.05 -5.43 4.62
CA SER A 65 -5.89 -6.37 5.36
C SER A 65 -6.60 -7.34 4.43
N VAL A 66 -6.90 -6.91 3.21
CA VAL A 66 -7.53 -7.78 2.22
C VAL A 66 -6.48 -8.56 1.45
N TYR A 67 -5.41 -7.90 1.06
CA TYR A 67 -4.46 -8.47 0.11
C TYR A 67 -3.48 -9.44 0.76
N ARG A 68 -2.95 -9.07 1.93
CA ARG A 68 -1.93 -9.89 2.58
C ARG A 68 -2.50 -11.12 3.26
N GLN A 69 -3.76 -11.05 3.67
CA GLN A 69 -4.37 -12.15 4.40
C GLN A 69 -3.51 -12.52 5.60
N PHE A 70 -3.44 -11.59 6.55
CA PHE A 70 -2.66 -11.81 7.76
C PHE A 70 -3.09 -13.12 8.42
N SER A 71 -2.10 -13.93 8.78
CA SER A 71 -2.37 -15.25 9.33
C SER A 71 -3.04 -15.16 10.70
N ASP A 72 -2.78 -14.11 11.44
CA ASP A 72 -3.42 -13.93 12.74
C ASP A 72 -3.38 -12.46 13.14
N LEU A 73 -4.02 -12.17 14.26
CA LEU A 73 -4.13 -10.80 14.74
C LEU A 73 -2.78 -10.23 15.14
N ASN A 74 -1.91 -11.08 15.66
CA ASN A 74 -0.59 -10.61 16.11
C ASN A 74 0.22 -10.06 14.94
N THR A 75 0.19 -10.75 13.82
CA THR A 75 0.90 -10.28 12.62
C THR A 75 0.36 -8.93 12.17
N PHE A 76 -0.97 -8.80 12.19
CA PHE A 76 -1.61 -7.54 11.82
C PHE A 76 -1.20 -6.43 12.78
N MET A 77 -1.19 -6.71 14.08
CA MET A 77 -0.81 -5.72 15.08
C MET A 77 0.64 -5.29 14.92
N ASP A 78 1.52 -6.22 14.55
CA ASP A 78 2.92 -5.89 14.33
C ASP A 78 3.06 -4.88 13.20
N GLU A 79 2.31 -5.05 12.11
CA GLU A 79 2.35 -4.09 11.01
C GLU A 79 1.89 -2.72 11.47
N LEU A 80 0.83 -2.67 12.26
CA LEU A 80 0.33 -1.41 12.78
C LEU A 80 1.34 -0.74 13.70
N LYS A 81 2.00 -1.53 14.53
CA LYS A 81 3.00 -0.99 15.44
C LYS A 81 4.17 -0.36 14.69
N ASP A 82 4.59 -1.01 13.61
CA ASP A 82 5.68 -0.47 12.81
C ASP A 82 5.31 0.89 12.25
N MET A 83 4.08 1.04 11.77
CA MET A 83 3.63 2.31 11.26
C MET A 83 3.58 3.38 12.34
N LEU A 84 3.04 3.01 13.51
CA LEU A 84 2.97 3.94 14.62
C LEU A 84 4.34 4.34 15.12
N ASN A 85 5.26 3.40 15.17
CA ASN A 85 6.62 3.70 15.61
C ASN A 85 7.31 4.68 14.67
N SER A 86 7.11 4.52 13.36
CA SER A 86 7.65 5.47 12.40
C SER A 86 7.14 6.88 12.68
N HIS A 87 5.84 6.99 12.95
CA HIS A 87 5.25 8.28 13.27
C HIS A 87 5.76 8.83 14.58
N SER A 88 5.83 7.97 15.59
CA SER A 88 6.31 8.39 16.90
C SER A 88 7.72 8.92 16.83
N SER A 89 8.57 8.26 16.05
CA SER A 89 9.94 8.71 15.89
C SER A 89 9.99 10.13 15.34
N LYS A 90 9.15 10.42 14.36
CA LYS A 90 9.11 11.75 13.79
C LYS A 90 8.63 12.78 14.80
N HIS A 91 7.68 12.39 15.63
CA HIS A 91 7.14 13.31 16.63
C HIS A 91 8.09 13.56 17.76
N THR A 92 8.79 12.55 18.20
CA THR A 92 9.65 12.68 19.36
C THR A 92 10.90 13.51 19.09
N GLU A 93 11.18 13.76 17.85
CA GLU A 93 12.37 14.54 17.49
C GLU A 93 12.15 16.03 17.58
N LYS A 94 11.01 16.44 17.99
CA LYS A 94 10.77 17.88 18.15
C LYS A 94 11.60 18.50 19.26
#